data_cbc45f8bab7df10553ce30aa007021e4
#
_entry.id   cbc45f8bab7df10553ce30aa007021e4
#
_cell.length_a   1.000
_cell.length_b   1.000
_cell.length_c   1.000
_cell.angle_alpha   90.00
_cell.angle_beta   90.00
_cell.angle_gamma   90.00
#
_symmetry.space_group_name_H-M   'P 1'
#
loop_
_entity.id
_entity.type
_entity.pdbx_description
1 polymer ?
#
loop_
_entity_poly.entity_id
_entity_poly.type
_entity_poly.pdbx_seq_one_letter_code
_entity_poly.pdbx_strand_id
1 'polypeptide(L)'
;MWGLKPVAAAIGIFPMNYLAHLYLAEDSPESLLGSILGDFVKGAIGNRYPPKIKRGIELHRKIDAYTDSHPMTRASRNLYSPAQRRFAGIIVDLCYDHLLYRHWTEFSDLILDRFISRVYDILMTHRAMLPPRLKIMIPVMIREDWLGSYRDLSGVEEALRRLSARLTNADRLPGAMEEIKVHYRRLEANFLIFFPDLIHFVQNRTGL
;
A
#
# COMPACT_ATOMS: atom_id res chain seq x y z
N MET A 1 33.29 19.08 0.23
CA MET A 1 31.98 18.82 -0.45
C MET A 1 31.51 17.44 -0.02
N TRP A 2 30.71 17.33 1.02
CA TRP A 2 30.14 16.06 1.50
C TRP A 2 28.91 15.77 0.68
N GLY A 3 29.04 14.81 -0.24
CA GLY A 3 27.89 14.29 -1.00
C GLY A 3 26.92 13.58 -0.06
N LEU A 4 25.79 14.19 0.21
CA LEU A 4 24.62 13.55 0.81
C LEU A 4 24.19 12.42 -0.13
N LYS A 5 24.51 11.18 0.21
CA LYS A 5 23.87 10.02 -0.44
C LYS A 5 22.36 10.18 -0.26
N PRO A 6 21.55 10.04 -1.30
CA PRO A 6 20.12 10.22 -1.17
C PRO A 6 19.56 9.25 -0.14
N VAL A 7 18.77 9.74 0.80
CA VAL A 7 18.08 8.99 1.87
C VAL A 7 17.30 7.79 1.30
N ALA A 8 16.96 7.84 0.03
CA ALA A 8 16.26 6.78 -0.73
C ALA A 8 16.94 5.39 -0.69
N ALA A 9 18.26 5.31 -0.56
CA ALA A 9 18.97 4.01 -0.58
C ALA A 9 18.84 3.21 0.73
N ALA A 10 18.41 3.84 1.82
CA ALA A 10 18.29 3.19 3.14
C ALA A 10 16.90 2.58 3.41
N ILE A 11 15.91 2.86 2.55
CA ILE A 11 14.53 2.39 2.70
C ILE A 11 14.35 1.17 1.79
N GLY A 12 14.19 -0.03 2.39
CA GLY A 12 14.02 -1.29 1.66
C GLY A 12 12.77 -1.31 0.76
N ILE A 13 12.64 -2.41 -0.02
CA ILE A 13 11.47 -2.68 -0.87
C ILE A 13 10.26 -2.89 0.03
N PHE A 14 9.24 -2.06 -0.11
CA PHE A 14 7.93 -2.27 0.49
C PHE A 14 6.88 -2.14 -0.60
N PRO A 15 5.96 -3.08 -0.72
CA PRO A 15 4.74 -2.87 -1.49
C PRO A 15 4.08 -1.59 -0.96
N MET A 16 3.47 -0.79 -1.82
CA MET A 16 2.97 0.53 -1.44
C MET A 16 1.46 0.63 -1.69
N ASN A 17 0.72 -0.40 -1.28
CA ASN A 17 -0.75 -0.41 -1.25
C ASN A 17 -1.28 -0.04 0.15
N TYR A 18 -0.73 1.04 0.71
CA TYR A 18 -1.05 1.43 2.08
C TYR A 18 -2.49 1.88 2.27
N LEU A 19 -3.10 2.51 1.26
CA LEU A 19 -4.45 3.04 1.40
C LEU A 19 -5.47 1.93 1.61
N ALA A 20 -5.39 0.84 0.85
CA ALA A 20 -6.27 -0.31 0.99
C ALA A 20 -6.13 -0.99 2.36
N HIS A 21 -4.89 -1.21 2.83
CA HIS A 21 -4.65 -1.79 4.14
C HIS A 21 -5.14 -0.92 5.29
N LEU A 22 -4.99 0.39 5.17
CA LEU A 22 -5.47 1.36 6.17
C LEU A 22 -7.00 1.43 6.18
N TYR A 23 -7.64 1.40 5.01
CA TYR A 23 -9.09 1.35 4.87
C TYR A 23 -9.69 0.12 5.57
N LEU A 24 -9.04 -1.04 5.43
CA LEU A 24 -9.50 -2.32 5.97
C LEU A 24 -9.12 -2.54 7.45
N ALA A 25 -8.35 -1.64 8.04
CA ALA A 25 -8.00 -1.70 9.44
C ALA A 25 -9.21 -1.32 10.31
N GLU A 26 -9.30 -1.90 11.53
CA GLU A 26 -10.23 -1.39 12.55
C GLU A 26 -9.96 0.09 12.82
N ASP A 27 -11.00 0.86 13.15
CA ASP A 27 -10.89 2.29 13.44
C ASP A 27 -10.26 2.55 14.82
N SER A 28 -8.99 2.19 14.96
CA SER A 28 -8.18 2.46 16.15
C SER A 28 -6.73 2.78 15.78
N PRO A 29 -6.04 3.65 16.55
CA PRO A 29 -4.62 3.96 16.28
C PRO A 29 -3.75 2.70 16.22
N GLU A 30 -3.97 1.75 17.10
CA GLU A 30 -3.20 0.50 17.16
C GLU A 30 -3.41 -0.37 15.93
N SER A 31 -4.63 -0.46 15.40
CA SER A 31 -4.93 -1.25 14.20
C SER A 31 -4.31 -0.60 12.97
N LEU A 32 -4.42 0.72 12.82
CA LEU A 32 -3.78 1.49 11.74
C LEU A 32 -2.25 1.35 11.78
N LEU A 33 -1.64 1.42 12.97
CA LEU A 33 -0.21 1.17 13.14
C LEU A 33 0.17 -0.27 12.76
N GLY A 34 -0.62 -1.25 13.18
CA GLY A 34 -0.43 -2.65 12.84
C GLY A 34 -0.51 -2.90 11.34
N SER A 35 -1.43 -2.23 10.67
CA SER A 35 -1.62 -2.28 9.23
C SER A 35 -0.36 -1.81 8.48
N ILE A 36 0.22 -0.68 8.87
CA ILE A 36 1.50 -0.22 8.28
C ILE A 36 2.67 -1.15 8.66
N LEU A 37 2.71 -1.63 9.90
CA LEU A 37 3.79 -2.49 10.40
C LEU A 37 3.84 -3.85 9.71
N GLY A 38 2.77 -4.31 9.08
CA GLY A 38 2.72 -5.58 8.36
C GLY A 38 3.88 -5.75 7.37
N ASP A 39 4.22 -4.71 6.65
CA ASP A 39 5.35 -4.68 5.71
C ASP A 39 6.73 -4.72 6.37
N PHE A 40 6.83 -4.19 7.58
CA PHE A 40 8.10 -3.99 8.27
C PHE A 40 8.47 -5.11 9.25
N VAL A 41 7.48 -5.89 9.67
CA VAL A 41 7.66 -6.99 10.62
C VAL A 41 7.71 -8.31 9.87
N LYS A 42 8.90 -8.82 9.60
CA LYS A 42 9.08 -10.12 8.93
C LYS A 42 9.16 -11.27 9.97
N GLY A 43 8.69 -12.44 9.58
CA GLY A 43 8.70 -13.64 10.45
C GLY A 43 7.71 -13.58 11.61
N ALA A 44 8.05 -14.20 12.74
CA ALA A 44 7.20 -14.22 13.93
C ALA A 44 7.14 -12.85 14.60
N ILE A 45 5.93 -12.41 14.95
CA ILE A 45 5.71 -11.10 15.58
C ILE A 45 6.22 -11.09 17.02
N GLY A 46 6.10 -12.23 17.71
CA GLY A 46 6.49 -12.38 19.11
C GLY A 46 5.69 -11.46 20.04
N ASN A 47 6.33 -11.00 21.12
CA ASN A 47 5.74 -10.14 22.14
C ASN A 47 6.20 -8.66 22.04
N ARG A 48 6.75 -8.25 20.89
CA ARG A 48 7.27 -6.89 20.70
C ARG A 48 6.21 -5.81 20.63
N TYR A 49 4.97 -6.18 20.28
CA TYR A 49 3.87 -5.23 20.06
C TYR A 49 2.68 -5.60 20.95
N PRO A 50 1.91 -4.58 21.40
CA PRO A 50 0.63 -4.78 22.07
C PRO A 50 -0.33 -5.65 21.25
N PRO A 51 -1.28 -6.36 21.90
CA PRO A 51 -2.16 -7.31 21.23
C PRO A 51 -2.96 -6.71 20.04
N LYS A 52 -3.41 -5.46 20.16
CA LYS A 52 -4.15 -4.79 19.07
C LYS A 52 -3.25 -4.52 17.86
N ILE A 53 -2.03 -4.04 18.06
CA ILE A 53 -1.06 -3.85 16.97
C ILE A 53 -0.71 -5.19 16.32
N LYS A 54 -0.50 -6.23 17.13
CA LYS A 54 -0.23 -7.59 16.63
C LYS A 54 -1.35 -8.08 15.72
N ARG A 55 -2.64 -7.92 16.13
CA ARG A 55 -3.78 -8.27 15.27
C ARG A 55 -3.78 -7.50 13.96
N GLY A 56 -3.46 -6.19 13.97
CA GLY A 56 -3.34 -5.39 12.76
C GLY A 56 -2.27 -5.93 11.80
N ILE A 57 -1.09 -6.33 12.31
CA ILE A 57 -0.04 -6.96 11.50
C ILE A 57 -0.52 -8.32 10.92
N GLU A 58 -1.22 -9.12 11.71
CA GLU A 58 -1.77 -10.40 11.26
C GLU A 58 -2.87 -10.22 10.21
N LEU A 59 -3.71 -9.20 10.37
CA LEU A 59 -4.73 -8.84 9.39
C LEU A 59 -4.10 -8.42 8.07
N HIS A 60 -3.11 -7.53 8.10
CA HIS A 60 -2.35 -7.13 6.91
C HIS A 60 -1.88 -8.35 6.11
N ARG A 61 -1.22 -9.31 6.76
CA ARG A 61 -0.72 -10.53 6.10
C ARG A 61 -1.84 -11.40 5.51
N LYS A 62 -3.00 -11.44 6.15
CA LYS A 62 -4.18 -12.16 5.62
C LYS A 62 -4.76 -11.45 4.40
N ILE A 63 -4.77 -10.11 4.39
CA ILE A 63 -5.17 -9.29 3.25
C ILE A 63 -4.25 -9.57 2.08
N ASP A 64 -2.93 -9.55 2.28
CA ASP A 64 -1.96 -9.87 1.23
C ASP A 64 -2.20 -11.26 0.62
N ALA A 65 -2.32 -12.26 1.48
CA ALA A 65 -2.54 -13.64 1.03
C ALA A 65 -3.86 -13.80 0.24
N TYR A 66 -4.92 -13.11 0.67
CA TYR A 66 -6.20 -13.11 -0.04
C TYR A 66 -6.07 -12.39 -1.39
N THR A 67 -5.47 -11.20 -1.41
CA THR A 67 -5.23 -10.40 -2.61
C THR A 67 -4.44 -11.20 -3.66
N ASP A 68 -3.36 -11.85 -3.24
CA ASP A 68 -2.51 -12.66 -4.11
C ASP A 68 -3.25 -13.87 -4.71
N SER A 69 -4.18 -14.45 -3.97
CA SER A 69 -4.96 -15.62 -4.40
C SER A 69 -6.19 -15.28 -5.22
N HIS A 70 -6.66 -14.02 -5.20
CA HIS A 70 -7.94 -13.63 -5.79
C HIS A 70 -7.90 -13.69 -7.33
N PRO A 71 -8.95 -14.24 -8.00
CA PRO A 71 -8.97 -14.38 -9.45
C PRO A 71 -8.81 -13.06 -10.20
N MET A 72 -9.45 -11.98 -9.73
CA MET A 72 -9.38 -10.66 -10.37
C MET A 72 -7.98 -10.03 -10.23
N THR A 73 -7.30 -10.22 -9.13
CA THR A 73 -5.90 -9.78 -8.96
C THR A 73 -4.97 -10.52 -9.92
N ARG A 74 -5.16 -11.83 -10.05
CA ARG A 74 -4.41 -12.64 -11.03
C ARG A 74 -4.71 -12.20 -12.47
N ALA A 75 -5.98 -11.93 -12.80
CA ALA A 75 -6.38 -11.41 -14.10
C ALA A 75 -5.71 -10.06 -14.39
N SER A 76 -5.66 -9.15 -13.42
CA SER A 76 -4.97 -7.87 -13.54
C SER A 76 -3.47 -8.03 -13.76
N ARG A 77 -2.80 -8.91 -13.02
CA ARG A 77 -1.37 -9.21 -13.20
C ARG A 77 -1.06 -9.79 -14.58
N ASN A 78 -1.97 -10.56 -15.15
CA ASN A 78 -1.82 -11.16 -16.48
C ASN A 78 -1.97 -10.17 -17.65
N LEU A 79 -2.41 -8.94 -17.40
CA LEU A 79 -2.48 -7.89 -18.41
C LEU A 79 -1.10 -7.39 -18.84
N TYR A 80 -0.11 -7.53 -17.96
CA TYR A 80 1.22 -6.96 -18.18
C TYR A 80 2.12 -7.85 -19.07
N SER A 81 2.89 -7.21 -19.92
CA SER A 81 3.84 -7.84 -20.83
C SER A 81 4.91 -8.66 -20.08
N PRO A 82 5.60 -9.56 -20.76
CA PRO A 82 6.73 -10.30 -20.18
C PRO A 82 7.80 -9.38 -19.54
N ALA A 83 7.99 -8.17 -20.08
CA ALA A 83 8.95 -7.20 -19.55
C ALA A 83 8.56 -6.68 -18.15
N GLN A 84 7.25 -6.56 -17.87
CA GLN A 84 6.71 -6.08 -16.60
C GLN A 84 6.22 -7.21 -15.68
N ARG A 85 6.13 -8.44 -16.17
CA ARG A 85 5.52 -9.59 -15.48
C ARG A 85 6.05 -9.81 -14.07
N ARG A 86 7.35 -9.66 -13.86
CA ARG A 86 7.99 -9.86 -12.55
C ARG A 86 7.59 -8.78 -11.52
N PHE A 87 7.13 -7.63 -12.00
CA PHE A 87 6.68 -6.49 -11.17
C PHE A 87 5.17 -6.33 -11.16
N ALA A 88 4.43 -7.19 -11.87
CA ALA A 88 2.99 -7.05 -12.05
C ALA A 88 2.22 -6.99 -10.71
N GLY A 89 2.68 -7.70 -9.67
CA GLY A 89 2.10 -7.59 -8.34
C GLY A 89 2.16 -6.16 -7.80
N ILE A 90 3.37 -5.59 -7.74
CA ILE A 90 3.59 -4.22 -7.23
C ILE A 90 2.83 -3.19 -8.08
N ILE A 91 2.81 -3.38 -9.40
CA ILE A 91 2.09 -2.47 -10.31
C ILE A 91 0.58 -2.51 -10.04
N VAL A 92 0.01 -3.70 -9.87
CA VAL A 92 -1.41 -3.88 -9.56
C VAL A 92 -1.76 -3.29 -8.20
N ASP A 93 -0.91 -3.49 -7.19
CA ASP A 93 -1.11 -2.93 -5.85
C ASP A 93 -1.20 -1.39 -5.86
N LEU A 94 -0.28 -0.73 -6.58
CA LEU A 94 -0.30 0.72 -6.76
C LEU A 94 -1.53 1.20 -7.54
N CYS A 95 -1.91 0.46 -8.59
CA CYS A 95 -3.13 0.76 -9.35
C CYS A 95 -4.38 0.62 -8.48
N TYR A 96 -4.43 -0.39 -7.62
CA TYR A 96 -5.59 -0.63 -6.76
C TYR A 96 -5.71 0.42 -5.65
N ASP A 97 -4.61 0.94 -5.09
CA ASP A 97 -4.66 2.10 -4.19
C ASP A 97 -5.14 3.36 -4.93
N HIS A 98 -4.71 3.59 -6.18
CA HIS A 98 -5.23 4.68 -7.00
C HIS A 98 -6.74 4.51 -7.28
N LEU A 99 -7.18 3.30 -7.64
CA LEU A 99 -8.59 3.02 -7.89
C LEU A 99 -9.44 3.15 -6.62
N LEU A 100 -8.92 2.72 -5.45
CA LEU A 100 -9.58 2.96 -4.18
C LEU A 100 -9.72 4.45 -3.89
N TYR A 101 -8.68 5.26 -4.16
CA TYR A 101 -8.77 6.71 -4.02
C TYR A 101 -9.91 7.28 -4.88
N ARG A 102 -9.97 6.86 -6.15
CA ARG A 102 -10.97 7.31 -7.14
C ARG A 102 -12.40 6.93 -6.77
N HIS A 103 -12.59 5.74 -6.24
CA HIS A 103 -13.89 5.17 -5.87
C HIS A 103 -14.17 5.25 -4.36
N TRP A 104 -13.44 6.08 -3.62
CA TRP A 104 -13.51 6.13 -2.17
C TRP A 104 -14.95 6.29 -1.63
N THR A 105 -15.73 7.17 -2.22
CA THR A 105 -17.10 7.45 -1.80
C THR A 105 -18.09 6.31 -2.05
N GLU A 106 -17.71 5.31 -2.85
CA GLU A 106 -18.51 4.10 -3.04
C GLU A 106 -18.33 3.10 -1.88
N PHE A 107 -17.23 3.23 -1.14
CA PHE A 107 -16.86 2.31 -0.07
C PHE A 107 -16.87 2.94 1.32
N SER A 108 -16.86 4.27 1.44
CA SER A 108 -16.73 4.98 2.72
C SER A 108 -17.48 6.30 2.74
N ASP A 109 -18.18 6.55 3.85
CA ASP A 109 -18.78 7.85 4.15
C ASP A 109 -17.78 8.87 4.72
N LEU A 110 -16.56 8.42 5.05
CA LEU A 110 -15.51 9.29 5.58
C LEU A 110 -14.93 10.17 4.46
N ILE A 111 -14.68 11.42 4.76
CA ILE A 111 -13.92 12.31 3.86
C ILE A 111 -12.48 11.82 3.80
N LEU A 112 -12.02 11.40 2.61
CA LEU A 112 -10.70 10.78 2.41
C LEU A 112 -9.54 11.65 2.93
N ASP A 113 -9.54 12.96 2.65
CA ASP A 113 -8.47 13.84 3.12
C ASP A 113 -8.40 13.92 4.66
N ARG A 114 -9.54 13.83 5.36
CA ARG A 114 -9.58 13.72 6.83
C ARG A 114 -9.04 12.39 7.32
N PHE A 115 -9.39 11.31 6.63
CA PHE A 115 -8.86 9.98 6.93
C PHE A 115 -7.33 9.95 6.79
N ILE A 116 -6.79 10.46 5.68
CA ILE A 116 -5.36 10.55 5.41
C ILE A 116 -4.65 11.39 6.48
N SER A 117 -5.16 12.58 6.78
CA SER A 117 -4.59 13.46 7.81
C SER A 117 -4.54 12.76 9.17
N ARG A 118 -5.61 12.08 9.56
CA ARG A 118 -5.65 11.29 10.80
C ARG A 118 -4.61 10.17 10.83
N VAL A 119 -4.43 9.46 9.73
CA VAL A 119 -3.40 8.42 9.62
C VAL A 119 -2.01 9.02 9.84
N TYR A 120 -1.71 10.13 9.20
CA TYR A 120 -0.43 10.82 9.34
C TYR A 120 -0.18 11.29 10.80
N ASP A 121 -1.19 11.83 11.47
CA ASP A 121 -1.11 12.23 12.88
C ASP A 121 -0.82 11.03 13.78
N ILE A 122 -1.49 9.90 13.56
CA ILE A 122 -1.24 8.67 14.31
C ILE A 122 0.20 8.17 14.11
N LEU A 123 0.68 8.15 12.87
CA LEU A 123 2.04 7.72 12.56
C LEU A 123 3.10 8.63 13.22
N MET A 124 2.87 9.94 13.23
CA MET A 124 3.78 10.90 13.89
C MET A 124 3.75 10.75 15.41
N THR A 125 2.57 10.68 16.00
CA THR A 125 2.39 10.54 17.45
C THR A 125 3.07 9.29 17.99
N HIS A 126 2.98 8.17 17.25
CA HIS A 126 3.54 6.89 17.68
C HIS A 126 4.92 6.59 17.09
N ARG A 127 5.56 7.57 16.46
CA ARG A 127 6.83 7.40 15.75
C ARG A 127 7.93 6.76 16.62
N ALA A 128 7.97 7.06 17.92
CA ALA A 128 8.99 6.55 18.83
C ALA A 128 9.03 5.01 18.92
N MET A 129 7.87 4.33 18.78
CA MET A 129 7.76 2.87 18.90
C MET A 129 7.97 2.12 17.57
N LEU A 130 8.08 2.84 16.45
CA LEU A 130 8.18 2.25 15.13
C LEU A 130 9.60 1.77 14.81
N PRO A 131 9.77 0.81 13.88
CA PRO A 131 11.09 0.38 13.41
C PRO A 131 11.92 1.54 12.83
N PRO A 132 13.28 1.51 12.94
CA PRO A 132 14.13 2.61 12.47
C PRO A 132 13.86 3.07 11.04
N ARG A 133 13.63 2.13 10.13
CA ARG A 133 13.33 2.43 8.72
C ARG A 133 12.02 3.21 8.57
N LEU A 134 10.96 2.81 9.29
CA LEU A 134 9.67 3.49 9.25
C LEU A 134 9.77 4.89 9.88
N LYS A 135 10.55 5.04 10.97
CA LYS A 135 10.84 6.35 11.57
C LYS A 135 11.44 7.37 10.59
N ILE A 136 12.30 6.90 9.68
CA ILE A 136 12.93 7.75 8.65
C ILE A 136 11.92 8.03 7.52
N MET A 137 11.10 7.04 7.17
CA MET A 137 10.18 7.12 6.04
C MET A 137 8.99 8.04 6.31
N ILE A 138 8.39 8.00 7.50
CA ILE A 138 7.17 8.74 7.84
C ILE A 138 7.27 10.25 7.54
N PRO A 139 8.29 11.00 7.96
CA PRO A 139 8.38 12.42 7.65
C PRO A 139 8.41 12.72 6.15
N VAL A 140 9.01 11.82 5.35
CA VAL A 140 9.04 11.93 3.90
C VAL A 140 7.66 11.61 3.31
N MET A 141 7.04 10.53 3.78
CA MET A 141 5.68 10.12 3.39
C MET A 141 4.65 11.22 3.60
N ILE A 142 4.72 11.90 4.74
CA ILE A 142 3.80 13.01 5.08
C ILE A 142 4.10 14.24 4.22
N ARG A 143 5.38 14.66 4.15
CA ARG A 143 5.79 15.84 3.38
C ARG A 143 5.42 15.72 1.90
N GLU A 144 5.53 14.52 1.34
CA GLU A 144 5.24 14.24 -0.07
C GLU A 144 3.82 13.71 -0.28
N ASP A 145 3.01 13.69 0.78
CA ASP A 145 1.62 13.21 0.78
C ASP A 145 1.44 11.91 -0.01
N TRP A 146 2.14 10.84 0.40
CA TRP A 146 2.13 9.60 -0.37
C TRP A 146 0.73 8.98 -0.51
N LEU A 147 -0.12 9.05 0.54
CA LEU A 147 -1.49 8.52 0.47
C LEU A 147 -2.38 9.38 -0.43
N GLY A 148 -2.28 10.72 -0.36
CA GLY A 148 -3.03 11.62 -1.22
C GLY A 148 -2.53 11.64 -2.66
N SER A 149 -1.26 11.27 -2.90
CA SER A 149 -0.68 11.24 -4.25
C SER A 149 -1.37 10.23 -5.18
N TYR A 150 -2.06 9.21 -4.64
CA TYR A 150 -2.84 8.26 -5.43
C TYR A 150 -4.08 8.87 -6.10
N ARG A 151 -4.40 10.15 -5.85
CA ARG A 151 -5.46 10.88 -6.54
C ARG A 151 -5.34 10.78 -8.06
N ASP A 152 -4.14 10.88 -8.57
CA ASP A 152 -3.84 10.92 -10.00
C ASP A 152 -2.83 9.85 -10.41
N LEU A 153 -2.87 9.45 -11.68
CA LEU A 153 -1.89 8.49 -12.24
C LEU A 153 -0.44 9.00 -12.16
N SER A 154 -0.23 10.32 -12.10
CA SER A 154 1.09 10.91 -11.84
C SER A 154 1.67 10.49 -10.48
N GLY A 155 0.84 10.30 -9.47
CA GLY A 155 1.26 9.75 -8.17
C GLY A 155 1.68 8.28 -8.26
N VAL A 156 0.97 7.48 -9.06
CA VAL A 156 1.35 6.10 -9.36
C VAL A 156 2.71 6.06 -10.09
N GLU A 157 2.91 6.93 -11.08
CA GLU A 157 4.17 7.07 -11.81
C GLU A 157 5.33 7.40 -10.88
N GLU A 158 5.14 8.38 -10.00
CA GLU A 158 6.15 8.76 -9.01
C GLU A 158 6.45 7.62 -8.02
N ALA A 159 5.43 6.86 -7.61
CA ALA A 159 5.60 5.67 -6.77
C ALA A 159 6.43 4.59 -7.49
N LEU A 160 6.13 4.31 -8.77
CA LEU A 160 6.91 3.40 -9.61
C LEU A 160 8.35 3.86 -9.77
N ARG A 161 8.58 5.16 -9.98
CA ARG A 161 9.92 5.76 -10.08
C ARG A 161 10.70 5.60 -8.77
N ARG A 162 10.07 5.85 -7.62
CA ARG A 162 10.68 5.65 -6.30
C ARG A 162 11.05 4.19 -6.05
N LEU A 163 10.21 3.26 -6.48
CA LEU A 163 10.47 1.82 -6.38
C LEU A 163 11.60 1.39 -7.31
N SER A 164 11.61 1.85 -8.55
CA SER A 164 12.68 1.56 -9.51
C SER A 164 14.06 1.92 -8.97
N ALA A 165 14.19 3.08 -8.32
CA ALA A 165 15.44 3.52 -7.72
C ALA A 165 15.94 2.63 -6.54
N ARG A 166 15.09 1.73 -6.03
CA ARG A 166 15.37 0.87 -4.86
C ARG A 166 15.49 -0.61 -5.20
N LEU A 167 14.89 -1.03 -6.28
CA LEU A 167 14.83 -2.42 -6.72
C LEU A 167 16.00 -2.73 -7.65
N THR A 168 16.68 -3.85 -7.42
CA THR A 168 17.70 -4.33 -8.35
C THR A 168 17.05 -4.71 -9.68
N ASN A 169 17.62 -4.25 -10.79
CA ASN A 169 17.13 -4.51 -12.15
C ASN A 169 15.67 -4.06 -12.41
N ALA A 170 15.24 -2.93 -11.81
CA ALA A 170 13.91 -2.38 -11.98
C ALA A 170 13.86 -1.15 -12.91
N ASP A 171 14.89 -0.94 -13.74
CA ASP A 171 14.98 0.19 -14.67
C ASP A 171 13.79 0.27 -15.65
N ARG A 172 13.13 -0.85 -15.89
CA ARG A 172 11.94 -0.94 -16.75
C ARG A 172 10.63 -0.62 -16.03
N LEU A 173 10.62 -0.55 -14.70
CA LEU A 173 9.40 -0.36 -13.92
C LEU A 173 8.65 0.94 -14.27
N PRO A 174 9.31 2.09 -14.53
CA PRO A 174 8.61 3.30 -15.01
C PRO A 174 7.86 3.11 -16.33
N GLY A 175 8.31 2.22 -17.22
CA GLY A 175 7.61 1.87 -18.46
C GLY A 175 6.27 1.17 -18.26
N ALA A 176 5.94 0.73 -17.04
CA ALA A 176 4.64 0.16 -16.72
C ALA A 176 3.48 1.17 -16.88
N MET A 177 3.76 2.48 -16.84
CA MET A 177 2.72 3.51 -16.98
C MET A 177 1.97 3.42 -18.30
N GLU A 178 2.63 3.11 -19.40
CA GLU A 178 1.95 2.96 -20.69
C GLU A 178 1.01 1.74 -20.67
N GLU A 179 1.45 0.63 -20.07
CA GLU A 179 0.59 -0.55 -19.94
C GLU A 179 -0.58 -0.31 -18.98
N ILE A 180 -0.37 0.45 -17.90
CA ILE A 180 -1.45 0.87 -16.99
C ILE A 180 -2.51 1.67 -17.76
N LYS A 181 -2.11 2.67 -18.55
CA LYS A 181 -3.03 3.50 -19.34
C LYS A 181 -3.82 2.65 -20.35
N VAL A 182 -3.16 1.74 -21.05
CA VAL A 182 -3.79 0.83 -22.03
C VAL A 182 -4.82 -0.08 -21.35
N HIS A 183 -4.49 -0.59 -20.15
CA HIS A 183 -5.33 -1.56 -19.44
C HIS A 183 -6.23 -0.94 -18.37
N TYR A 184 -6.26 0.39 -18.23
CA TYR A 184 -6.89 1.09 -17.10
C TYR A 184 -8.33 0.64 -16.83
N ARG A 185 -9.18 0.64 -17.86
CA ARG A 185 -10.59 0.21 -17.72
C ARG A 185 -10.74 -1.24 -17.23
N ARG A 186 -9.81 -2.09 -17.63
CA ARG A 186 -9.84 -3.50 -17.25
C ARG A 186 -9.34 -3.71 -15.83
N LEU A 187 -8.34 -2.94 -15.41
CA LEU A 187 -7.86 -2.88 -14.03
C LEU A 187 -8.97 -2.37 -13.11
N GLU A 188 -9.67 -1.32 -13.51
CA GLU A 188 -10.81 -0.74 -12.77
C GLU A 188 -11.96 -1.75 -12.64
N ALA A 189 -12.37 -2.40 -13.71
CA ALA A 189 -13.41 -3.43 -13.67
C ALA A 189 -13.04 -4.60 -12.75
N ASN A 190 -11.78 -5.06 -12.80
CA ASN A 190 -11.29 -6.11 -11.91
C ASN A 190 -11.24 -5.65 -10.44
N PHE A 191 -10.87 -4.40 -10.19
CA PHE A 191 -10.84 -3.81 -8.85
C PHE A 191 -12.24 -3.73 -8.24
N LEU A 192 -13.22 -3.26 -8.99
CA LEU A 192 -14.62 -3.12 -8.55
C LEU A 192 -15.30 -4.46 -8.22
N ILE A 193 -14.79 -5.57 -8.75
CA ILE A 193 -15.20 -6.91 -8.34
C ILE A 193 -14.40 -7.36 -7.11
N PHE A 194 -13.09 -7.17 -7.14
CA PHE A 194 -12.17 -7.64 -6.11
C PHE A 194 -12.38 -6.96 -4.75
N PHE A 195 -12.53 -5.63 -4.73
CA PHE A 195 -12.47 -4.88 -3.48
C PHE A 195 -13.66 -5.13 -2.55
N PRO A 196 -14.93 -5.23 -3.04
CA PRO A 196 -16.05 -5.70 -2.22
C PRO A 196 -15.84 -7.10 -1.64
N ASP A 197 -15.29 -8.04 -2.41
CA ASP A 197 -14.98 -9.38 -1.93
C ASP A 197 -13.92 -9.36 -0.82
N LEU A 198 -12.93 -8.47 -0.94
CA LEU A 198 -11.90 -8.26 0.11
C LEU A 198 -12.51 -7.63 1.37
N ILE A 199 -13.40 -6.67 1.25
CA ILE A 199 -14.14 -6.08 2.40
C ILE A 199 -14.91 -7.20 3.13
N HIS A 200 -15.68 -7.99 2.40
CA HIS A 200 -16.44 -9.11 2.97
C HIS A 200 -15.53 -10.15 3.66
N PHE A 201 -14.39 -10.47 3.05
CA PHE A 201 -13.40 -11.37 3.64
C PHE A 201 -12.88 -10.86 4.98
N VAL A 202 -12.61 -9.54 5.10
CA VAL A 202 -12.12 -8.93 6.33
C VAL A 202 -13.20 -8.92 7.39
N GLN A 203 -14.43 -8.49 7.06
CA GLN A 203 -15.56 -8.44 7.99
C GLN A 203 -15.85 -9.82 8.61
N ASN A 204 -15.87 -10.88 7.81
CA ASN A 204 -16.11 -12.24 8.30
C ASN A 204 -15.00 -12.78 9.23
N ARG A 205 -13.82 -12.17 9.26
CA ARG A 205 -12.67 -12.62 10.07
C ARG A 205 -12.39 -11.76 11.29
N THR A 206 -12.91 -10.55 11.30
CA THR A 206 -12.73 -9.60 12.42
C THR A 206 -13.95 -9.52 13.31
N GLY A 207 -15.11 -10.03 12.87
CA GLY A 207 -16.38 -9.90 13.59
C GLY A 207 -16.93 -8.48 13.62
N LEU A 208 -16.47 -7.64 12.69
CA LEU A 208 -16.91 -6.25 12.48
C LEU A 208 -18.18 -6.21 11.66
#